data_ed069b50d01029295b8aee12d70b552c
#
_entry.id   ed069b50d01029295b8aee12d70b552c
#
_cell.length_a   1.000
_cell.length_b   1.000
_cell.length_c   1.000
_cell.angle_alpha   90.00
_cell.angle_beta   90.00
_cell.angle_gamma   90.00
#
_symmetry.space_group_name_H-M   'P 1'
#
loop_
_entity.id
_entity.type
_entity.pdbx_description
1 polymer ?
#
loop_
_entity_poly.entity_id
_entity_poly.type
_entity_poly.pdbx_seq_one_letter_code
_entity_poly.pdbx_strand_id
1 'polypeptide(L)'
;LLYNKSNIPGRPESIGVHTGNLSKQRNNKKYLAVLNSLLKGCKVLQKNKCKFIVIPCNTAHYWYKDLSKKINIPIINMPKEVFKLTSKTCKKKSKIGLLATEGTLKTGIYEEFFKKKYELLTPKISIQKKCVNKAIKFVKMGNVRAAEKSIKPAINYLIKQKCKKIILGCTELPIAIFAFKSFKNIKSSKVFLDPNLILAISAMRKIKKI
;
A
#
# COMPACT_ATOMS: atom_id res chain seq x y z
N LEU A 1 1.24 -15.34 -15.45
CA LEU A 1 2.10 -16.16 -14.59
C LEU A 1 2.14 -15.58 -13.17
N LEU A 2 2.04 -16.43 -12.16
CA LEU A 2 2.17 -16.10 -10.75
C LEU A 2 3.51 -16.60 -10.21
N TYR A 3 4.29 -15.72 -9.58
CA TYR A 3 5.46 -16.10 -8.81
C TYR A 3 5.19 -15.85 -7.32
N ASN A 4 5.09 -16.92 -6.55
CA ASN A 4 4.91 -16.84 -5.09
C ASN A 4 6.17 -17.31 -4.37
N LYS A 5 6.60 -16.56 -3.35
CA LYS A 5 7.74 -16.91 -2.50
C LYS A 5 7.37 -16.58 -1.05
N SER A 6 7.13 -17.60 -0.25
CA SER A 6 6.70 -17.47 1.14
C SER A 6 7.76 -16.91 2.09
N ASN A 7 9.06 -17.15 1.79
CA ASN A 7 10.18 -16.79 2.65
C ASN A 7 10.85 -15.44 2.32
N ILE A 8 10.14 -14.52 1.66
CA ILE A 8 10.63 -13.13 1.56
C ILE A 8 10.56 -12.50 2.96
N PRO A 9 11.68 -11.91 3.46
CA PRO A 9 11.69 -11.25 4.77
C PRO A 9 10.58 -10.21 4.92
N GLY A 10 10.09 -10.01 6.14
CA GLY A 10 9.06 -9.01 6.42
C GLY A 10 9.48 -7.64 5.92
N ARG A 11 8.67 -7.04 5.03
CA ARG A 11 9.00 -5.74 4.41
C ARG A 11 9.05 -4.60 5.42
N PRO A 12 8.09 -4.45 6.36
CA PRO A 12 8.18 -3.41 7.39
C PRO A 12 9.43 -3.53 8.26
N GLU A 13 9.79 -4.75 8.65
CA GLU A 13 10.96 -5.04 9.50
C GLU A 13 12.28 -4.82 8.76
N SER A 14 12.27 -4.93 7.44
CA SER A 14 13.45 -4.75 6.57
C SER A 14 13.71 -3.29 6.20
N ILE A 15 12.80 -2.38 6.50
CA ILE A 15 12.93 -0.94 6.22
C ILE A 15 13.70 -0.22 7.35
N GLY A 16 14.05 -0.89 8.44
CA GLY A 16 14.78 -0.27 9.53
C GLY A 16 13.95 0.84 10.20
N VAL A 17 12.97 0.42 10.99
CA VAL A 17 11.98 1.30 11.65
C VAL A 17 12.62 2.36 12.57
N HIS A 18 13.92 2.30 12.82
CA HIS A 18 14.58 3.06 13.88
C HIS A 18 15.67 4.06 13.45
N THR A 19 15.99 4.18 12.17
CA THR A 19 17.04 5.12 11.73
C THR A 19 16.50 6.13 10.72
N GLY A 20 16.51 7.41 11.09
CA GLY A 20 15.95 8.53 10.31
C GLY A 20 16.63 8.83 8.96
N ASN A 21 17.56 8.00 8.48
CA ASN A 21 18.28 8.23 7.23
C ASN A 21 18.02 7.12 6.19
N LEU A 22 17.08 7.37 5.28
CA LEU A 22 16.68 6.44 4.22
C LEU A 22 17.80 6.09 3.24
N SER A 23 18.78 6.97 3.02
CA SER A 23 19.90 6.72 2.10
C SER A 23 20.88 5.67 2.63
N LYS A 24 21.16 5.69 3.94
CA LYS A 24 21.99 4.66 4.61
C LYS A 24 21.32 3.28 4.67
N GLN A 25 19.99 3.22 4.55
CA GLN A 25 19.24 1.96 4.62
C GLN A 25 19.39 1.08 3.38
N ARG A 26 19.65 1.67 2.20
CA ARG A 26 19.77 0.93 0.93
C ARG A 26 20.94 -0.06 0.91
N ASN A 27 21.96 0.11 1.76
CA ASN A 27 23.08 -0.80 1.89
C ASN A 27 22.94 -1.79 3.06
N ASN A 28 21.81 -1.78 3.76
CA ASN A 28 21.55 -2.70 4.87
C ASN A 28 21.30 -4.13 4.34
N LYS A 29 21.87 -5.15 4.99
CA LYS A 29 21.66 -6.56 4.66
C LYS A 29 20.19 -6.94 4.54
N LYS A 30 19.33 -6.44 5.42
CA LYS A 30 17.88 -6.70 5.39
C LYS A 30 17.19 -6.06 4.16
N TYR A 31 17.59 -4.84 3.80
CA TYR A 31 17.09 -4.19 2.58
C TYR A 31 17.47 -4.99 1.34
N LEU A 32 18.74 -5.37 1.23
CA LEU A 32 19.26 -6.14 0.10
C LEU A 32 18.65 -7.54 0.02
N ALA A 33 18.38 -8.21 1.13
CA ALA A 33 17.71 -9.51 1.15
C ALA A 33 16.31 -9.44 0.52
N VAL A 34 15.53 -8.41 0.85
CA VAL A 34 14.21 -8.20 0.23
C VAL A 34 14.36 -7.83 -1.25
N LEU A 35 15.26 -6.88 -1.59
CA LEU A 35 15.51 -6.48 -2.98
C LEU A 35 15.87 -7.68 -3.85
N ASN A 36 16.83 -8.50 -3.41
CA ASN A 36 17.28 -9.67 -4.16
C ASN A 36 16.16 -10.71 -4.32
N SER A 37 15.34 -10.92 -3.29
CA SER A 37 14.20 -11.83 -3.36
C SER A 37 13.15 -11.35 -4.34
N LEU A 38 12.79 -10.07 -4.32
CA LEU A 38 11.86 -9.47 -5.28
C LEU A 38 12.43 -9.49 -6.71
N LEU A 39 13.71 -9.15 -6.85
CA LEU A 39 14.40 -9.15 -8.14
C LEU A 39 14.44 -10.54 -8.78
N LYS A 40 14.69 -11.60 -7.97
CA LYS A 40 14.63 -12.98 -8.44
C LYS A 40 13.26 -13.30 -9.04
N GLY A 41 12.17 -12.95 -8.34
CA GLY A 41 10.81 -13.14 -8.84
C GLY A 41 10.54 -12.34 -10.12
N CYS A 42 10.94 -11.08 -10.18
CA CYS A 42 10.78 -10.25 -11.36
C CYS A 42 11.55 -10.82 -12.58
N LYS A 43 12.78 -11.31 -12.37
CA LYS A 43 13.56 -11.96 -13.44
C LYS A 43 12.92 -13.25 -13.95
N VAL A 44 12.34 -14.07 -13.05
CA VAL A 44 11.59 -15.27 -13.46
C VAL A 44 10.41 -14.90 -14.35
N LEU A 45 9.62 -13.90 -13.96
CA LEU A 45 8.49 -13.42 -14.76
C LEU A 45 8.95 -12.86 -16.11
N GLN A 46 10.03 -12.09 -16.15
CA GLN A 46 10.62 -11.56 -17.39
C GLN A 46 11.10 -12.68 -18.30
N LYS A 47 11.84 -13.68 -17.78
CA LYS A 47 12.31 -14.85 -18.53
C LYS A 47 11.14 -15.64 -19.16
N ASN A 48 10.01 -15.69 -18.48
CA ASN A 48 8.78 -16.32 -18.98
C ASN A 48 7.94 -15.38 -19.87
N LYS A 49 8.55 -14.35 -20.48
CA LYS A 49 7.93 -13.48 -21.48
C LYS A 49 6.70 -12.71 -21.00
N CYS A 50 6.56 -12.50 -19.67
CA CYS A 50 5.51 -11.64 -19.13
C CYS A 50 5.68 -10.21 -19.69
N LYS A 51 4.59 -9.58 -20.09
CA LYS A 51 4.61 -8.23 -20.71
C LYS A 51 4.75 -7.11 -19.69
N PHE A 52 4.37 -7.35 -18.43
CA PHE A 52 4.52 -6.43 -17.30
C PHE A 52 4.42 -7.19 -15.97
N ILE A 53 4.76 -6.53 -14.87
CA ILE A 53 4.72 -7.08 -13.52
C ILE A 53 3.78 -6.25 -12.64
N VAL A 54 3.02 -6.92 -11.77
CA VAL A 54 2.31 -6.33 -10.65
C VAL A 54 2.83 -6.90 -9.33
N ILE A 55 2.94 -6.06 -8.32
CA ILE A 55 3.36 -6.46 -6.97
C ILE A 55 2.24 -6.06 -5.99
N PRO A 56 1.36 -6.99 -5.58
CA PRO A 56 0.22 -6.69 -4.70
C PRO A 56 0.66 -6.54 -3.24
N CYS A 57 1.54 -5.59 -2.98
CA CYS A 57 2.06 -5.27 -1.66
C CYS A 57 2.48 -3.79 -1.62
N ASN A 58 1.79 -2.98 -0.82
CA ASN A 58 2.10 -1.56 -0.71
C ASN A 58 3.57 -1.33 -0.32
N THR A 59 4.00 -1.91 0.79
CA THR A 59 5.36 -1.71 1.33
C THR A 59 6.45 -2.13 0.35
N ALA A 60 6.22 -3.15 -0.50
CA ALA A 60 7.20 -3.60 -1.49
C ALA A 60 7.55 -2.54 -2.53
N HIS A 61 6.68 -1.53 -2.71
CA HIS A 61 6.95 -0.41 -3.63
C HIS A 61 8.07 0.52 -3.14
N TYR A 62 8.57 0.36 -1.92
CA TYR A 62 9.79 1.01 -1.46
C TYR A 62 11.01 0.62 -2.32
N TRP A 63 11.04 -0.62 -2.80
CA TRP A 63 12.07 -1.15 -3.70
C TRP A 63 11.79 -0.90 -5.18
N TYR A 64 10.67 -0.26 -5.52
CA TYR A 64 10.24 -0.06 -6.90
C TYR A 64 11.31 0.53 -7.81
N LYS A 65 11.99 1.61 -7.36
CA LYS A 65 13.00 2.30 -8.16
C LYS A 65 14.19 1.39 -8.48
N ASP A 66 14.64 0.60 -7.51
CA ASP A 66 15.79 -0.30 -7.70
C ASP A 66 15.41 -1.52 -8.54
N LEU A 67 14.19 -2.02 -8.40
CA LEU A 67 13.67 -3.08 -9.26
C LEU A 67 13.52 -2.61 -10.71
N SER A 68 12.94 -1.45 -10.93
CA SER A 68 12.69 -0.90 -12.27
C SER A 68 13.98 -0.60 -13.06
N LYS A 69 15.08 -0.34 -12.36
CA LYS A 69 16.40 -0.17 -13.01
C LYS A 69 17.03 -1.49 -13.47
N LYS A 70 16.59 -2.63 -12.93
CA LYS A 70 17.20 -3.96 -13.13
C LYS A 70 16.31 -4.91 -13.93
N ILE A 71 15.12 -4.47 -14.33
CA ILE A 71 14.10 -5.26 -15.05
C ILE A 71 13.66 -4.50 -16.29
N ASN A 72 13.66 -5.17 -17.46
CA ASN A 72 13.38 -4.54 -18.73
C ASN A 72 11.88 -4.45 -19.05
N ILE A 73 11.03 -5.20 -18.36
CA ILE A 73 9.58 -5.11 -18.51
C ILE A 73 8.98 -4.18 -17.46
N PRO A 74 7.91 -3.43 -17.78
CA PRO A 74 7.36 -2.44 -16.86
C PRO A 74 6.75 -3.09 -15.62
N ILE A 75 7.02 -2.50 -14.45
CA ILE A 75 6.36 -2.82 -13.18
C ILE A 75 5.28 -1.76 -12.95
N ILE A 76 4.02 -2.16 -12.75
CA ILE A 76 2.95 -1.21 -12.44
C ILE A 76 3.14 -0.69 -11.01
N ASN A 77 3.29 0.62 -10.86
CA ASN A 77 3.52 1.26 -9.57
C ASN A 77 2.17 1.52 -8.87
N MET A 78 1.85 0.71 -7.84
CA MET A 78 0.59 0.77 -7.12
C MET A 78 0.30 2.17 -6.53
N PRO A 79 1.19 2.84 -5.76
CA PRO A 79 0.95 4.21 -5.27
C PRO A 79 0.67 5.22 -6.38
N LYS A 80 1.36 5.11 -7.53
CA LYS A 80 1.14 5.97 -8.69
C LYS A 80 -0.25 5.76 -9.30
N GLU A 81 -0.73 4.52 -9.38
CA GLU A 81 -2.08 4.24 -9.91
C GLU A 81 -3.17 4.75 -8.95
N VAL A 82 -2.98 4.62 -7.63
CA VAL A 82 -3.86 5.24 -6.62
C VAL A 82 -3.89 6.75 -6.78
N PHE A 83 -2.74 7.39 -6.97
CA PHE A 83 -2.66 8.84 -7.25
C PHE A 83 -3.41 9.23 -8.52
N LYS A 84 -3.24 8.48 -9.63
CA LYS A 84 -3.95 8.75 -10.89
C LYS A 84 -5.48 8.71 -10.72
N LEU A 85 -6.00 7.72 -9.99
CA LEU A 85 -7.43 7.63 -9.71
C LEU A 85 -7.90 8.79 -8.82
N THR A 86 -7.15 9.10 -7.76
CA THR A 86 -7.45 10.22 -6.87
C THR A 86 -7.49 11.54 -7.64
N SER A 87 -6.56 11.72 -8.59
CA SER A 87 -6.46 12.92 -9.41
C SER A 87 -7.66 13.15 -10.36
N LYS A 88 -8.38 12.08 -10.68
CA LYS A 88 -9.62 12.16 -11.48
C LYS A 88 -10.86 12.44 -10.61
N THR A 89 -10.81 12.16 -9.32
CA THR A 89 -11.98 12.16 -8.44
C THR A 89 -11.93 13.22 -7.33
N CYS A 90 -10.79 13.86 -7.11
CA CYS A 90 -10.59 14.85 -6.06
C CYS A 90 -9.98 16.15 -6.59
N LYS A 91 -10.46 17.28 -6.06
CA LYS A 91 -9.88 18.62 -6.34
C LYS A 91 -8.50 18.75 -5.69
N LYS A 92 -7.63 19.61 -6.26
CA LYS A 92 -6.34 19.98 -5.64
C LYS A 92 -6.57 20.44 -4.19
N LYS A 93 -5.56 20.28 -3.33
CA LYS A 93 -5.60 20.63 -1.90
C LYS A 93 -6.63 19.85 -1.06
N SER A 94 -7.34 18.84 -1.64
CA SER A 94 -8.20 17.97 -0.84
C SER A 94 -7.37 17.20 0.18
N LYS A 95 -7.96 16.97 1.36
CA LYS A 95 -7.42 16.08 2.38
C LYS A 95 -7.66 14.61 1.99
N ILE A 96 -6.59 13.83 1.95
CA ILE A 96 -6.61 12.40 1.63
C ILE A 96 -6.03 11.64 2.83
N GLY A 97 -6.83 10.76 3.42
CA GLY A 97 -6.39 9.90 4.52
C GLY A 97 -5.54 8.73 4.00
N LEU A 98 -4.55 8.33 4.78
CA LEU A 98 -3.76 7.12 4.53
C LEU A 98 -3.74 6.25 5.78
N LEU A 99 -4.29 5.03 5.66
CA LEU A 99 -4.18 3.96 6.63
C LEU A 99 -3.21 2.92 6.07
N ALA A 100 -2.10 2.67 6.75
CA ALA A 100 -1.06 1.76 6.26
C ALA A 100 -0.23 1.17 7.41
N THR A 101 0.68 0.26 7.11
CA THR A 101 1.68 -0.17 8.08
C THR A 101 2.65 0.96 8.40
N GLU A 102 3.25 0.94 9.59
CA GLU A 102 4.30 1.92 9.94
C GLU A 102 5.46 1.93 8.93
N GLY A 103 5.83 0.75 8.40
CA GLY A 103 6.83 0.65 7.33
C GLY A 103 6.42 1.42 6.08
N THR A 104 5.18 1.26 5.63
CA THR A 104 4.66 2.00 4.48
C THR A 104 4.66 3.52 4.73
N LEU A 105 4.22 3.96 5.91
CA LEU A 105 4.21 5.38 6.28
C LEU A 105 5.62 5.97 6.29
N LYS A 106 6.60 5.27 6.89
CA LYS A 106 7.98 5.75 6.99
C LYS A 106 8.72 5.83 5.65
N THR A 107 8.32 5.02 4.66
CA THR A 107 8.97 5.02 3.34
C THR A 107 8.60 6.21 2.46
N GLY A 108 7.52 6.91 2.76
CA GLY A 108 7.07 8.04 1.95
C GLY A 108 6.62 7.68 0.53
N ILE A 109 6.31 6.39 0.24
CA ILE A 109 5.95 5.94 -1.12
C ILE A 109 4.66 6.56 -1.64
N TYR A 110 3.74 6.97 -0.77
CA TYR A 110 2.55 7.72 -1.14
C TYR A 110 2.82 9.22 -1.19
N GLU A 111 3.57 9.75 -0.24
CA GLU A 111 3.97 11.15 -0.16
C GLU A 111 4.68 11.60 -1.44
N GLU A 112 5.49 10.75 -2.05
CA GLU A 112 6.20 11.03 -3.31
C GLU A 112 5.25 11.55 -4.41
N PHE A 113 4.04 10.99 -4.49
CA PHE A 113 3.05 11.38 -5.50
C PHE A 113 2.05 12.41 -5.01
N PHE A 114 1.67 12.37 -3.73
CA PHE A 114 0.53 13.12 -3.22
C PHE A 114 0.88 14.51 -2.71
N LYS A 115 2.05 14.72 -2.08
CA LYS A 115 2.41 15.95 -1.35
C LYS A 115 2.34 17.24 -2.17
N LYS A 116 2.51 17.17 -3.49
CA LYS A 116 2.44 18.37 -4.36
C LYS A 116 1.00 18.78 -4.69
N LYS A 117 0.02 17.89 -4.55
CA LYS A 117 -1.34 18.12 -5.01
C LYS A 117 -2.38 18.02 -3.90
N TYR A 118 -2.09 17.26 -2.86
CA TYR A 118 -3.01 16.89 -1.78
C TYR A 118 -2.36 17.05 -0.42
N GLU A 119 -3.20 17.28 0.60
CA GLU A 119 -2.82 17.14 2.00
C GLU A 119 -3.01 15.66 2.40
N LEU A 120 -1.91 14.92 2.53
CA LEU A 120 -1.95 13.52 2.93
C LEU A 120 -1.94 13.44 4.47
N LEU A 121 -3.02 12.89 5.05
CA LEU A 121 -3.21 12.79 6.49
C LEU A 121 -3.12 11.34 6.95
N THR A 122 -2.40 11.12 8.04
CA THR A 122 -2.32 9.85 8.75
C THR A 122 -2.95 9.96 10.14
N PRO A 123 -3.40 8.87 10.76
CA PRO A 123 -3.83 8.90 12.15
C PRO A 123 -2.68 9.34 13.08
N LYS A 124 -3.05 9.95 14.23
CA LYS A 124 -2.10 10.19 15.32
C LYS A 124 -1.40 8.89 15.73
N ILE A 125 -0.17 8.97 16.22
CA ILE A 125 0.65 7.81 16.60
C ILE A 125 -0.10 6.84 17.54
N SER A 126 -0.85 7.38 18.51
CA SER A 126 -1.65 6.56 19.43
C SER A 126 -2.74 5.76 18.70
N ILE A 127 -3.45 6.38 17.75
CA ILE A 127 -4.48 5.73 16.93
C ILE A 127 -3.83 4.74 15.96
N GLN A 128 -2.71 5.10 15.35
CA GLN A 128 -1.95 4.19 14.48
C GLN A 128 -1.61 2.89 15.22
N LYS A 129 -0.99 2.99 16.42
CA LYS A 129 -0.59 1.81 17.20
C LYS A 129 -1.77 1.01 17.72
N LYS A 130 -2.74 1.69 18.36
CA LYS A 130 -3.87 1.04 19.06
C LYS A 130 -4.96 0.53 18.11
N CYS A 131 -5.08 1.09 16.90
CA CYS A 131 -6.17 0.78 15.98
C CYS A 131 -5.66 0.16 14.67
N VAL A 132 -4.85 0.88 13.89
CA VAL A 132 -4.45 0.42 12.56
C VAL A 132 -3.55 -0.82 12.64
N ASN A 133 -2.49 -0.77 13.45
CA ASN A 133 -1.56 -1.89 13.60
C ASN A 133 -2.26 -3.12 14.17
N LYS A 134 -3.17 -2.93 15.15
CA LYS A 134 -3.98 -4.03 15.71
C LYS A 134 -4.91 -4.64 14.66
N ALA A 135 -5.60 -3.81 13.87
CA ALA A 135 -6.48 -4.30 12.83
C ALA A 135 -5.72 -5.18 11.81
N ILE A 136 -4.54 -4.71 11.34
CA ILE A 136 -3.69 -5.48 10.44
C ILE A 136 -3.27 -6.80 11.09
N LYS A 137 -2.86 -6.78 12.36
CA LYS A 137 -2.48 -7.99 13.10
C LYS A 137 -3.66 -8.96 13.21
N PHE A 138 -4.85 -8.50 13.55
CA PHE A 138 -6.03 -9.34 13.69
C PHE A 138 -6.42 -10.01 12.36
N VAL A 139 -6.35 -9.29 11.23
CA VAL A 139 -6.59 -9.91 9.91
C VAL A 139 -5.58 -11.03 9.64
N LYS A 140 -4.29 -10.81 9.91
CA LYS A 140 -3.26 -11.85 9.75
C LYS A 140 -3.47 -13.07 10.62
N MET A 141 -4.14 -12.90 11.77
CA MET A 141 -4.52 -13.98 12.68
C MET A 141 -5.88 -14.62 12.33
N GLY A 142 -6.53 -14.21 11.23
CA GLY A 142 -7.85 -14.69 10.84
C GLY A 142 -9.02 -14.07 11.63
N ASN A 143 -8.75 -13.21 12.62
CA ASN A 143 -9.78 -12.59 13.45
C ASN A 143 -10.32 -11.29 12.83
N VAL A 144 -11.08 -11.45 11.75
CA VAL A 144 -11.57 -10.32 10.95
C VAL A 144 -12.58 -9.45 11.72
N ARG A 145 -13.37 -10.05 12.63
CA ARG A 145 -14.32 -9.31 13.48
C ARG A 145 -13.62 -8.36 14.47
N ALA A 146 -12.53 -8.81 15.09
CA ALA A 146 -11.71 -7.96 15.95
C ALA A 146 -10.99 -6.87 15.13
N ALA A 147 -10.56 -7.18 13.92
CA ALA A 147 -9.95 -6.22 13.01
C ALA A 147 -10.91 -5.08 12.65
N GLU A 148 -12.16 -5.42 12.31
CA GLU A 148 -13.21 -4.44 12.01
C GLU A 148 -13.46 -3.48 13.18
N LYS A 149 -13.63 -4.02 14.39
CA LYS A 149 -13.80 -3.21 15.60
C LYS A 149 -12.60 -2.29 15.83
N SER A 150 -11.38 -2.82 15.64
CA SER A 150 -10.14 -2.11 15.88
C SER A 150 -9.91 -0.96 14.92
N ILE A 151 -10.29 -1.07 13.63
CA ILE A 151 -10.03 -0.04 12.62
C ILE A 151 -11.00 1.15 12.69
N LYS A 152 -12.20 0.97 13.24
CA LYS A 152 -13.25 2.00 13.32
C LYS A 152 -12.77 3.37 13.83
N PRO A 153 -12.04 3.48 14.98
CA PRO A 153 -11.61 4.77 15.48
C PRO A 153 -10.66 5.52 14.52
N ALA A 154 -9.81 4.78 13.79
CA ALA A 154 -8.90 5.39 12.81
C ALA A 154 -9.64 5.95 11.60
N ILE A 155 -10.66 5.23 11.12
CA ILE A 155 -11.52 5.70 10.03
C ILE A 155 -12.30 6.95 10.48
N ASN A 156 -12.93 6.89 11.65
CA ASN A 156 -13.69 8.01 12.20
C ASN A 156 -12.81 9.26 12.41
N TYR A 157 -11.57 9.06 12.86
CA TYR A 157 -10.60 10.16 12.96
C TYR A 157 -10.39 10.85 11.61
N LEU A 158 -10.11 10.10 10.54
CA LEU A 158 -9.88 10.67 9.21
C LEU A 158 -11.14 11.32 8.62
N ILE A 159 -12.32 10.77 8.88
CA ILE A 159 -13.60 11.37 8.48
C ILE A 159 -13.81 12.71 9.21
N LYS A 160 -13.57 12.77 10.53
CA LYS A 160 -13.64 14.03 11.31
C LYS A 160 -12.64 15.06 10.79
N GLN A 161 -11.46 14.65 10.29
CA GLN A 161 -10.50 15.53 9.61
C GLN A 161 -10.97 15.96 8.20
N LYS A 162 -12.19 15.62 7.78
CA LYS A 162 -12.78 15.96 6.46
C LYS A 162 -12.01 15.38 5.26
N CYS A 163 -11.35 14.22 5.44
CA CYS A 163 -10.72 13.52 4.33
C CYS A 163 -11.76 13.13 3.26
N LYS A 164 -11.52 13.51 2.02
CA LYS A 164 -12.40 13.20 0.87
C LYS A 164 -12.26 11.75 0.41
N LYS A 165 -11.10 11.16 0.58
CA LYS A 165 -10.77 9.76 0.32
C LYS A 165 -9.87 9.23 1.42
N ILE A 166 -9.91 7.90 1.62
CA ILE A 166 -9.06 7.18 2.55
C ILE A 166 -8.40 6.03 1.81
N ILE A 167 -7.08 6.07 1.68
CA ILE A 167 -6.28 5.02 1.05
C ILE A 167 -6.07 3.89 2.06
N LEU A 168 -6.40 2.67 1.64
CA LEU A 168 -6.19 1.44 2.41
C LEU A 168 -4.81 0.85 2.10
N GLY A 169 -3.75 1.53 2.52
CA GLY A 169 -2.35 1.27 2.16
C GLY A 169 -1.73 0.02 2.79
N CYS A 170 -2.55 -0.98 3.13
CA CYS A 170 -2.17 -2.33 3.53
C CYS A 170 -3.20 -3.33 2.99
N THR A 171 -2.75 -4.48 2.52
CA THR A 171 -3.61 -5.51 1.88
C THR A 171 -4.65 -6.10 2.82
N GLU A 172 -4.42 -6.05 4.10
CA GLU A 172 -5.32 -6.52 5.15
C GLU A 172 -6.47 -5.55 5.43
N LEU A 173 -6.30 -4.26 5.19
CA LEU A 173 -7.32 -3.26 5.55
C LEU A 173 -8.62 -3.37 4.76
N PRO A 174 -8.63 -3.67 3.46
CA PRO A 174 -9.86 -3.98 2.74
C PRO A 174 -10.64 -5.15 3.38
N ILE A 175 -9.94 -6.19 3.85
CA ILE A 175 -10.56 -7.33 4.52
C ILE A 175 -11.23 -6.87 5.82
N ALA A 176 -10.53 -6.08 6.65
CA ALA A 176 -11.08 -5.55 7.90
C ALA A 176 -12.31 -4.66 7.69
N ILE A 177 -12.42 -3.99 6.54
CA ILE A 177 -13.47 -2.99 6.28
C ILE A 177 -14.65 -3.59 5.53
N PHE A 178 -14.42 -4.45 4.54
CA PHE A 178 -15.46 -4.92 3.63
C PHE A 178 -16.05 -6.29 3.98
N ALA A 179 -15.44 -7.04 4.91
CA ALA A 179 -15.93 -8.36 5.31
C ALA A 179 -17.32 -8.31 5.99
N PHE A 180 -17.68 -7.20 6.63
CA PHE A 180 -18.93 -7.02 7.33
C PHE A 180 -19.68 -5.77 6.88
N LYS A 181 -21.01 -5.78 7.07
CA LYS A 181 -21.91 -4.68 6.64
C LYS A 181 -21.75 -3.38 7.46
N SER A 182 -20.96 -3.37 8.53
CA SER A 182 -20.86 -2.23 9.47
C SER A 182 -20.40 -0.91 8.84
N PHE A 183 -19.69 -0.98 7.72
CA PHE A 183 -19.27 0.23 6.98
C PHE A 183 -20.16 0.56 5.77
N LYS A 184 -21.22 -0.23 5.50
CA LYS A 184 -22.17 0.07 4.42
C LYS A 184 -22.91 1.40 4.61
N ASN A 185 -23.08 1.82 5.88
CA ASN A 185 -23.73 3.08 6.26
C ASN A 185 -22.79 4.30 6.27
N ILE A 186 -21.48 4.11 6.14
CA ILE A 186 -20.59 5.22 5.80
C ILE A 186 -20.92 5.52 4.34
N LYS A 187 -21.80 6.51 4.16
CA LYS A 187 -22.32 6.94 2.86
C LYS A 187 -21.23 6.89 1.81
N SER A 188 -21.33 5.86 1.02
CA SER A 188 -20.57 5.49 -0.15
C SER A 188 -19.25 4.75 0.07
N SER A 189 -19.20 3.51 -0.41
CA SER A 189 -17.99 2.78 -0.81
C SER A 189 -16.98 3.62 -1.62
N LYS A 190 -17.40 4.83 -2.06
CA LYS A 190 -16.60 5.81 -2.79
C LYS A 190 -15.55 6.55 -1.94
N VAL A 191 -15.62 6.49 -0.59
CA VAL A 191 -14.60 7.12 0.29
C VAL A 191 -13.31 6.32 0.31
N PHE A 192 -13.38 5.01 0.29
CA PHE A 192 -12.22 4.14 0.37
C PHE A 192 -11.56 3.93 -1.00
N LEU A 193 -10.24 3.99 -1.01
CA LEU A 193 -9.40 3.60 -2.13
C LEU A 193 -8.64 2.32 -1.75
N ASP A 194 -9.00 1.22 -2.40
CA ASP A 194 -8.30 -0.05 -2.25
C ASP A 194 -7.18 -0.15 -3.31
N PRO A 195 -5.90 -0.06 -2.91
CA PRO A 195 -4.77 -0.14 -3.84
C PRO A 195 -4.71 -1.46 -4.61
N ASN A 196 -5.14 -2.59 -4.01
CA ASN A 196 -5.13 -3.88 -4.70
C ASN A 196 -6.14 -3.90 -5.85
N LEU A 197 -7.37 -3.46 -5.60
CA LEU A 197 -8.39 -3.35 -6.63
C LEU A 197 -7.96 -2.38 -7.73
N ILE A 198 -7.39 -1.24 -7.37
CA ILE A 198 -6.88 -0.24 -8.32
C ILE A 198 -5.76 -0.84 -9.17
N LEU A 199 -4.83 -1.58 -8.55
CA LEU A 199 -3.75 -2.27 -9.24
C LEU A 199 -4.28 -3.32 -10.23
N ALA A 200 -5.26 -4.12 -9.81
CA ALA A 200 -5.89 -5.12 -10.67
C ALA A 200 -6.58 -4.48 -11.89
N ILE A 201 -7.36 -3.41 -11.68
CA ILE A 201 -7.98 -2.65 -12.77
C ILE A 201 -6.93 -2.05 -13.72
N SER A 202 -5.83 -1.53 -13.16
CA SER A 202 -4.73 -0.98 -13.97
C SER A 202 -4.03 -2.05 -14.80
N ALA A 203 -3.85 -3.24 -14.26
CA ALA A 203 -3.32 -4.40 -14.98
C ALA A 203 -4.24 -4.82 -16.12
N MET A 204 -5.55 -4.95 -15.86
CA MET A 204 -6.54 -5.29 -16.90
C MET A 204 -6.57 -4.26 -18.05
N ARG A 205 -6.51 -2.98 -17.71
CA ARG A 205 -6.44 -1.91 -18.73
C ARG A 205 -5.16 -1.98 -19.57
N LYS A 206 -4.06 -2.44 -18.97
CA LYS A 206 -2.79 -2.61 -19.67
C LYS A 206 -2.84 -3.81 -20.61
N ILE A 207 -3.49 -4.91 -20.22
CA ILE A 207 -3.71 -6.09 -21.07
C ILE A 207 -4.49 -5.72 -22.33
N LYS A 208 -5.55 -4.92 -22.21
CA LYS A 208 -6.37 -4.48 -23.37
C LYS A 208 -5.62 -3.59 -24.37
N LYS A 209 -4.40 -3.17 -24.06
CA LYS A 209 -3.55 -2.30 -24.94
C LYS A 209 -2.37 -3.05 -25.53
N ILE A 210 -2.22 -4.34 -25.24
CA ILE A 210 -1.20 -5.25 -25.79
C ILE A 210 -1.81 -6.09 -26.92
#